data_116fd1dd042cd5ff239dd7f506d2471c
#
_entry.id   116fd1dd042cd5ff239dd7f506d2471c
#
_cell.length_a   1.000
_cell.length_b   1.000
_cell.length_c   1.000
_cell.angle_alpha   90.00
_cell.angle_beta   90.00
_cell.angle_gamma   90.00
#
_symmetry.space_group_name_H-M   'P 1'
#
loop_
_entity.id
_entity.type
_entity.pdbx_description
1 polymer ?
#
loop_
_entity_poly.entity_id
_entity_poly.type
_entity_poly.pdbx_seq_one_letter_code
_entity_poly.pdbx_strand_id
1 'polypeptide(L)'
;MLKRILLSALLLAVPACANQDSPKGPLPDLPGKVLIVGDSISLGLGAMGPDKDCPLTPEYNSVGKSYGVQVSEALGVDYVMFAWPGIGLVRNYGDDQTHTMSMRLASGDETDRLDASGPVQLVLVNLGTHDFHQNDPSDRFIPAMEDLLSSMRTRYPEATIYALTGPMLGGTDKILLANAVETAVKTVNAETGSAIRYLALDGGDKSVAYGCQWHPSVPAHDHMAEMILDDLRAHNQ
;
A
#
# COMPACT_ATOMS: atom_id res chain seq x y z
N MET A 1 2.31 -12.40 78.42
CA MET A 1 2.89 -13.10 77.29
C MET A 1 2.18 -12.60 76.02
N LEU A 2 2.80 -11.63 75.30
CA LEU A 2 2.22 -11.06 74.08
C LEU A 2 2.92 -11.74 72.86
N LYS A 3 2.14 -12.49 72.07
CA LYS A 3 2.60 -13.11 70.80
C LYS A 3 2.57 -12.02 69.71
N ARG A 4 3.76 -11.65 69.21
CA ARG A 4 3.92 -10.82 68.00
C ARG A 4 3.67 -11.69 66.76
N ILE A 5 2.64 -11.34 65.98
CA ILE A 5 2.41 -11.90 64.65
C ILE A 5 3.21 -11.06 63.65
N LEU A 6 4.20 -11.70 63.01
CA LEU A 6 4.93 -11.11 61.90
C LEU A 6 4.10 -11.36 60.62
N LEU A 7 3.64 -10.27 60.02
CA LEU A 7 2.98 -10.30 58.71
C LEU A 7 4.08 -10.15 57.62
N SER A 8 4.40 -11.25 56.96
CA SER A 8 5.28 -11.23 55.80
C SER A 8 4.52 -10.75 54.57
N ALA A 9 4.83 -9.56 54.08
CA ALA A 9 4.31 -9.05 52.81
C ALA A 9 5.03 -9.74 51.65
N LEU A 10 4.32 -10.56 50.91
CA LEU A 10 4.80 -11.17 49.68
C LEU A 10 4.68 -10.15 48.53
N LEU A 11 5.77 -9.50 48.13
CA LEU A 11 5.80 -8.68 46.92
C LEU A 11 5.74 -9.61 45.70
N LEU A 12 4.60 -9.64 45.02
CA LEU A 12 4.47 -10.19 43.68
C LEU A 12 5.10 -9.24 42.69
N ALA A 13 6.27 -9.57 42.16
CA ALA A 13 6.86 -8.88 41.03
C ALA A 13 6.03 -9.22 39.78
N VAL A 14 5.33 -8.24 39.23
CA VAL A 14 4.68 -8.31 37.93
C VAL A 14 5.78 -8.21 36.88
N PRO A 15 5.98 -9.19 35.99
CA PRO A 15 6.94 -9.03 34.91
C PRO A 15 6.42 -7.91 34.00
N ALA A 16 7.19 -6.84 33.85
CA ALA A 16 6.98 -5.85 32.80
C ALA A 16 7.10 -6.57 31.46
N CYS A 17 6.01 -6.58 30.69
CA CYS A 17 6.07 -6.94 29.27
C CYS A 17 6.96 -5.90 28.58
N ALA A 18 8.24 -6.20 28.47
CA ALA A 18 9.11 -5.50 27.55
C ALA A 18 8.59 -5.81 26.14
N ASN A 19 8.17 -4.78 25.40
CA ASN A 19 8.04 -4.85 23.97
C ASN A 19 9.41 -5.28 23.43
N GLN A 20 9.53 -6.54 23.08
CA GLN A 20 10.69 -7.04 22.36
C GLN A 20 10.48 -6.65 20.90
N ASP A 21 10.93 -5.46 20.52
CA ASP A 21 11.29 -5.18 19.14
C ASP A 21 12.45 -6.12 18.81
N SER A 22 12.13 -7.29 18.29
CA SER A 22 13.15 -8.18 17.71
C SER A 22 13.85 -7.40 16.61
N PRO A 23 15.18 -7.43 16.52
CA PRO A 23 15.91 -6.72 15.49
C PRO A 23 15.37 -7.19 14.13
N LYS A 24 14.81 -6.24 13.35
CA LYS A 24 14.30 -6.50 12.00
C LYS A 24 15.45 -7.04 11.16
N GLY A 25 15.23 -8.16 10.46
CA GLY A 25 16.23 -8.74 9.54
C GLY A 25 16.67 -7.76 8.45
N PRO A 26 17.73 -8.05 7.70
CA PRO A 26 18.17 -7.19 6.60
C PRO A 26 17.11 -7.14 5.51
N LEU A 27 17.01 -6.00 4.83
CA LEU A 27 16.23 -5.86 3.60
C LEU A 27 16.87 -6.70 2.47
N PRO A 28 16.08 -7.19 1.50
CA PRO A 28 16.63 -7.85 0.32
C PRO A 28 17.51 -6.87 -0.48
N ASP A 29 18.57 -7.39 -1.07
CA ASP A 29 19.31 -6.67 -2.11
C ASP A 29 18.52 -6.78 -3.41
N LEU A 30 17.92 -5.67 -3.86
CA LEU A 30 17.13 -5.62 -5.09
C LEU A 30 17.88 -4.75 -6.11
N PRO A 31 18.60 -5.35 -7.07
CA PRO A 31 19.45 -4.61 -8.01
C PRO A 31 18.66 -3.91 -9.13
N GLY A 32 17.46 -3.44 -8.87
CA GLY A 32 16.57 -2.83 -9.84
C GLY A 32 15.68 -1.75 -9.24
N LYS A 33 14.75 -1.22 -10.04
CA LYS A 33 13.84 -0.15 -9.64
C LYS A 33 12.60 -0.68 -8.94
N VAL A 34 11.97 0.21 -8.17
CA VAL A 34 10.59 0.05 -7.69
C VAL A 34 9.63 0.66 -8.72
N LEU A 35 8.70 -0.11 -9.24
CA LEU A 35 7.58 0.38 -10.03
C LEU A 35 6.37 0.58 -9.12
N ILE A 36 5.82 1.79 -9.12
CA ILE A 36 4.66 2.17 -8.32
C ILE A 36 3.51 2.49 -9.28
N VAL A 37 2.46 1.69 -9.25
CA VAL A 37 1.23 1.87 -10.01
C VAL A 37 0.11 2.23 -9.05
N GLY A 38 -0.54 3.39 -9.24
CA GLY A 38 -1.52 3.80 -8.24
C GLY A 38 -2.28 5.08 -8.54
N ASP A 39 -2.86 5.62 -7.50
CA ASP A 39 -3.70 6.82 -7.50
C ASP A 39 -3.06 7.97 -6.70
N SER A 40 -3.89 8.87 -6.16
CA SER A 40 -3.48 10.01 -5.34
C SER A 40 -2.73 9.60 -4.06
N ILE A 41 -3.00 8.41 -3.51
CA ILE A 41 -2.27 7.90 -2.34
C ILE A 41 -0.80 7.68 -2.73
N SER A 42 -0.56 7.02 -3.85
CA SER A 42 0.80 6.76 -4.34
C SER A 42 1.57 8.03 -4.68
N LEU A 43 0.85 9.10 -5.07
CA LEU A 43 1.42 10.42 -5.32
C LEU A 43 1.67 11.26 -4.05
N GLY A 44 1.24 10.81 -2.87
CA GLY A 44 1.35 11.58 -1.64
C GLY A 44 0.56 12.88 -1.65
N LEU A 45 -0.62 12.89 -2.33
CA LEU A 45 -1.50 14.05 -2.32
C LEU A 45 -1.98 14.35 -0.89
N GLY A 46 -1.98 15.62 -0.52
CA GLY A 46 -2.44 16.08 0.79
C GLY A 46 -1.64 15.60 1.99
N ALA A 47 -0.56 14.82 1.79
CA ALA A 47 0.19 14.19 2.87
C ALA A 47 0.80 15.17 3.88
N MET A 48 1.16 16.38 3.42
CA MET A 48 1.72 17.46 4.25
C MET A 48 0.65 18.34 4.91
N GLY A 49 -0.63 18.03 4.70
CA GLY A 49 -1.72 18.80 5.26
C GLY A 49 -1.85 18.67 6.77
N PRO A 50 -2.35 19.72 7.45
CA PRO A 50 -2.46 19.74 8.90
C PRO A 50 -3.55 18.79 9.44
N ASP A 51 -4.58 18.51 8.64
CA ASP A 51 -5.72 17.67 9.02
C ASP A 51 -6.57 17.26 7.79
N LYS A 52 -7.58 16.41 8.03
CA LYS A 52 -8.45 15.87 6.98
C LYS A 52 -9.41 16.89 6.33
N ASP A 53 -9.58 18.06 6.91
CA ASP A 53 -10.56 19.08 6.46
C ASP A 53 -9.90 20.15 5.58
N CYS A 54 -8.57 20.17 5.46
CA CYS A 54 -7.86 21.10 4.58
C CYS A 54 -8.12 20.80 3.09
N PRO A 55 -8.07 21.83 2.21
CA PRO A 55 -8.21 21.64 0.77
C PRO A 55 -6.96 20.97 0.18
N LEU A 56 -7.15 20.20 -0.89
CA LEU A 56 -6.01 19.67 -1.66
C LEU A 56 -5.41 20.81 -2.49
N THR A 57 -4.27 21.31 -2.05
CA THR A 57 -3.48 22.33 -2.75
C THR A 57 -2.05 21.84 -2.96
N PRO A 58 -1.34 22.31 -3.98
CA PRO A 58 -0.01 21.80 -4.32
C PRO A 58 1.00 21.81 -3.18
N GLU A 59 0.93 22.78 -2.27
CA GLU A 59 1.84 22.91 -1.12
C GLU A 59 1.70 21.78 -0.10
N TYR A 60 0.57 21.07 -0.08
CA TYR A 60 0.34 19.94 0.81
C TYR A 60 0.64 18.59 0.16
N ASN A 61 1.09 18.58 -1.09
CA ASN A 61 1.44 17.35 -1.79
C ASN A 61 2.93 17.06 -1.65
N SER A 62 3.28 15.80 -1.49
CA SER A 62 4.68 15.38 -1.47
C SER A 62 4.87 13.96 -1.97
N VAL A 63 5.25 13.80 -3.22
CA VAL A 63 5.60 12.50 -3.81
C VAL A 63 6.74 11.85 -3.02
N GLY A 64 7.76 12.61 -2.62
CA GLY A 64 8.89 12.11 -1.84
C GLY A 64 8.53 11.60 -0.43
N LYS A 65 7.32 11.92 0.07
CA LYS A 65 6.80 11.40 1.33
C LYS A 65 5.78 10.28 1.13
N SER A 66 5.54 9.86 -0.10
CA SER A 66 4.64 8.72 -0.36
C SER A 66 5.30 7.40 0.05
N TYR A 67 4.48 6.44 0.46
CA TYR A 67 4.93 5.13 0.94
C TYR A 67 5.86 4.42 -0.06
N GLY A 68 5.53 4.47 -1.36
CA GLY A 68 6.28 3.78 -2.39
C GLY A 68 7.67 4.38 -2.63
N VAL A 69 7.79 5.71 -2.55
CA VAL A 69 9.08 6.40 -2.65
C VAL A 69 9.93 6.11 -1.41
N GLN A 70 9.35 6.13 -0.22
CA GLN A 70 10.06 5.76 1.01
C GLN A 70 10.57 4.31 0.99
N VAL A 71 9.79 3.37 0.43
CA VAL A 71 10.25 1.99 0.21
C VAL A 71 11.47 1.97 -0.73
N SER A 72 11.45 2.72 -1.84
CA SER A 72 12.60 2.79 -2.76
C SER A 72 13.84 3.38 -2.11
N GLU A 73 13.68 4.45 -1.30
CA GLU A 73 14.76 5.07 -0.53
C GLU A 73 15.37 4.10 0.48
N ALA A 74 14.54 3.35 1.21
CA ALA A 74 15.01 2.37 2.19
C ALA A 74 15.76 1.19 1.54
N LEU A 75 15.40 0.82 0.31
CA LEU A 75 16.08 -0.18 -0.49
C LEU A 75 17.33 0.36 -1.22
N GLY A 76 17.53 1.69 -1.25
CA GLY A 76 18.64 2.32 -1.96
C GLY A 76 18.55 2.24 -3.48
N VAL A 77 17.34 2.19 -4.06
CA VAL A 77 17.10 2.04 -5.50
C VAL A 77 16.21 3.16 -6.05
N ASP A 78 16.26 3.37 -7.37
CA ASP A 78 15.38 4.30 -8.06
C ASP A 78 13.94 3.78 -8.10
N TYR A 79 12.98 4.69 -8.38
CA TYR A 79 11.58 4.33 -8.64
C TYR A 79 11.07 4.85 -9.99
N VAL A 80 9.99 4.23 -10.45
CA VAL A 80 9.15 4.72 -11.55
C VAL A 80 7.72 4.84 -11.02
N MET A 81 7.11 6.00 -11.22
CA MET A 81 5.75 6.29 -10.76
C MET A 81 4.80 6.31 -11.96
N PHE A 82 3.76 5.46 -11.92
CA PHE A 82 2.69 5.40 -12.90
C PHE A 82 1.36 5.57 -12.13
N ALA A 83 1.03 6.82 -11.83
CA ALA A 83 -0.09 7.16 -10.97
C ALA A 83 -0.72 8.50 -11.35
N TRP A 84 -2.03 8.64 -11.14
CA TRP A 84 -2.79 9.87 -11.37
C TRP A 84 -3.76 10.14 -10.23
N PRO A 85 -4.00 11.41 -9.90
CA PRO A 85 -5.04 11.78 -8.94
C PRO A 85 -6.42 11.33 -9.41
N GLY A 86 -7.19 10.74 -8.52
CA GLY A 86 -8.58 10.39 -8.82
C GLY A 86 -8.77 9.17 -9.72
N ILE A 87 -7.68 8.52 -10.17
CA ILE A 87 -7.78 7.37 -11.06
C ILE A 87 -8.21 6.11 -10.31
N GLY A 88 -9.10 5.34 -10.93
CA GLY A 88 -9.41 3.96 -10.56
C GLY A 88 -8.99 2.99 -11.65
N LEU A 89 -9.12 1.72 -11.36
CA LEU A 89 -8.80 0.67 -12.33
C LEU A 89 -9.84 0.60 -13.45
N VAL A 90 -11.12 0.64 -13.10
CA VAL A 90 -12.26 0.57 -14.03
C VAL A 90 -13.24 1.75 -13.89
N ARG A 91 -13.07 2.57 -12.82
CA ARG A 91 -13.91 3.73 -12.53
C ARG A 91 -13.14 4.76 -11.71
N ASN A 92 -13.04 5.99 -12.20
CA ASN A 92 -12.39 7.12 -11.54
C ASN A 92 -13.30 7.80 -10.50
N TYR A 93 -12.73 8.75 -9.77
CA TYR A 93 -13.48 9.62 -8.88
C TYR A 93 -14.63 10.34 -9.63
N GLY A 94 -15.79 10.49 -8.97
CA GLY A 94 -16.96 11.15 -9.56
C GLY A 94 -17.68 10.31 -10.63
N ASP A 95 -17.50 8.98 -10.62
CA ASP A 95 -18.11 8.01 -11.56
C ASP A 95 -17.66 8.19 -13.02
N ASP A 96 -16.51 8.84 -13.25
CA ASP A 96 -15.91 8.93 -14.57
C ASP A 96 -15.30 7.58 -14.98
N GLN A 97 -15.71 7.06 -16.13
CA GLN A 97 -15.23 5.79 -16.69
C GLN A 97 -14.33 6.01 -17.92
N THR A 98 -13.83 7.22 -18.11
CA THR A 98 -12.89 7.54 -19.19
C THR A 98 -11.46 7.58 -18.67
N HIS A 99 -10.50 7.17 -19.49
CA HIS A 99 -9.08 7.20 -19.13
C HIS A 99 -8.75 6.51 -17.78
N THR A 100 -9.49 5.46 -17.45
CA THR A 100 -9.19 4.61 -16.29
C THR A 100 -7.82 3.96 -16.43
N MET A 101 -7.28 3.42 -15.35
CA MET A 101 -5.97 2.75 -15.40
C MET A 101 -5.95 1.62 -16.44
N SER A 102 -7.00 0.80 -16.53
CA SER A 102 -7.11 -0.25 -17.56
C SER A 102 -7.06 0.30 -18.98
N MET A 103 -7.75 1.42 -19.24
CA MET A 103 -7.74 2.06 -20.55
C MET A 103 -6.37 2.64 -20.90
N ARG A 104 -5.67 3.27 -19.95
CA ARG A 104 -4.33 3.80 -20.15
C ARG A 104 -3.33 2.71 -20.47
N LEU A 105 -3.38 1.61 -19.73
CA LEU A 105 -2.51 0.46 -19.98
C LEU A 105 -2.77 -0.21 -21.33
N ALA A 106 -4.01 -0.14 -21.84
CA ALA A 106 -4.41 -0.70 -23.12
C ALA A 106 -4.19 0.26 -24.31
N SER A 107 -4.07 1.58 -24.08
CA SER A 107 -4.04 2.60 -25.13
C SER A 107 -2.81 2.50 -26.06
N GLY A 108 -1.69 2.02 -25.51
CA GLY A 108 -0.40 2.02 -26.22
C GLY A 108 0.16 3.41 -26.49
N ASP A 109 -0.48 4.47 -25.95
CA ASP A 109 0.02 5.84 -26.04
C ASP A 109 1.35 5.97 -25.30
N GLU A 110 2.31 6.74 -25.86
CA GLU A 110 3.62 6.94 -25.22
C GLU A 110 3.50 7.63 -23.86
N THR A 111 2.49 8.49 -23.67
CA THR A 111 2.22 9.16 -22.38
C THR A 111 1.63 8.24 -21.33
N ASP A 112 0.95 7.17 -21.76
CA ASP A 112 0.35 6.14 -20.94
C ASP A 112 1.21 4.86 -20.89
N ARG A 113 2.44 4.93 -21.43
CA ARG A 113 3.32 3.77 -21.50
C ARG A 113 3.96 3.51 -20.14
N LEU A 114 3.65 2.36 -19.58
CA LEU A 114 4.34 1.83 -18.41
C LEU A 114 5.76 1.40 -18.81
N ASP A 115 6.66 2.35 -19.02
CA ASP A 115 8.04 2.11 -19.41
C ASP A 115 8.99 2.43 -18.26
N ALA A 116 9.25 1.40 -17.45
CA ALA A 116 10.40 1.44 -16.56
C ALA A 116 11.63 0.99 -17.34
N SER A 117 12.36 1.94 -17.92
CA SER A 117 13.65 1.61 -18.55
C SER A 117 14.60 0.98 -17.53
N GLY A 118 15.09 -0.22 -17.82
CA GLY A 118 15.95 -1.02 -16.93
C GLY A 118 15.18 -2.05 -16.10
N PRO A 119 15.89 -2.82 -15.26
CA PRO A 119 15.29 -3.88 -14.47
C PRO A 119 14.34 -3.33 -13.38
N VAL A 120 13.17 -3.94 -13.25
CA VAL A 120 12.22 -3.73 -12.14
C VAL A 120 12.28 -4.96 -11.25
N GLN A 121 12.49 -4.76 -9.96
CA GLN A 121 12.60 -5.84 -8.97
C GLN A 121 11.48 -5.84 -7.94
N LEU A 122 10.77 -4.71 -7.83
CA LEU A 122 9.60 -4.59 -6.95
C LEU A 122 8.50 -3.83 -7.68
N VAL A 123 7.29 -4.37 -7.68
CA VAL A 123 6.09 -3.74 -8.24
C VAL A 123 5.09 -3.55 -7.12
N LEU A 124 4.63 -2.32 -6.92
CA LEU A 124 3.62 -1.94 -5.95
C LEU A 124 2.38 -1.44 -6.70
N VAL A 125 1.30 -2.20 -6.69
CA VAL A 125 0.01 -1.84 -7.31
C VAL A 125 -0.97 -1.46 -6.23
N ASN A 126 -1.37 -0.20 -6.14
CA ASN A 126 -2.34 0.33 -5.17
C ASN A 126 -3.47 1.05 -5.91
N LEU A 127 -4.52 0.32 -6.24
CA LEU A 127 -5.69 0.79 -6.99
C LEU A 127 -6.97 0.23 -6.38
N GLY A 128 -8.08 0.92 -6.66
CA GLY A 128 -9.41 0.48 -6.23
C GLY A 128 -10.11 1.45 -5.29
N THR A 129 -9.40 2.41 -4.70
CA THR A 129 -10.00 3.42 -3.81
C THR A 129 -11.18 4.12 -4.46
N HIS A 130 -11.02 4.58 -5.70
CA HIS A 130 -12.07 5.29 -6.43
C HIS A 130 -13.12 4.34 -7.03
N ASP A 131 -12.71 3.12 -7.37
CA ASP A 131 -13.61 2.10 -7.89
C ASP A 131 -14.68 1.72 -6.85
N PHE A 132 -14.27 1.49 -5.61
CA PHE A 132 -15.12 0.99 -4.52
C PHE A 132 -15.74 2.10 -3.65
N HIS A 133 -15.35 3.35 -3.83
CA HIS A 133 -15.97 4.44 -3.07
C HIS A 133 -17.46 4.54 -3.41
N GLN A 134 -18.32 4.18 -2.44
CA GLN A 134 -19.80 4.16 -2.57
C GLN A 134 -20.32 3.26 -3.71
N ASN A 135 -19.58 2.21 -4.05
CA ASN A 135 -19.92 1.32 -5.15
C ASN A 135 -19.36 -0.10 -4.96
N ASP A 136 -19.89 -1.06 -5.73
CA ASP A 136 -19.34 -2.41 -5.82
C ASP A 136 -19.17 -2.80 -7.30
N PRO A 137 -18.03 -2.49 -7.93
CA PRO A 137 -17.74 -2.87 -9.31
C PRO A 137 -17.02 -4.22 -9.41
N SER A 138 -17.14 -5.11 -8.43
CA SER A 138 -16.36 -6.36 -8.34
C SER A 138 -16.41 -7.20 -9.61
N ASP A 139 -17.53 -7.21 -10.32
CA ASP A 139 -17.73 -7.92 -11.58
C ASP A 139 -16.82 -7.45 -12.73
N ARG A 140 -16.43 -6.19 -12.73
CA ARG A 140 -15.49 -5.58 -13.70
C ARG A 140 -14.08 -5.40 -13.13
N PHE A 141 -14.00 -5.10 -11.84
CA PHE A 141 -12.73 -4.82 -11.17
C PHE A 141 -11.85 -6.07 -11.05
N ILE A 142 -12.44 -7.20 -10.66
CA ILE A 142 -11.67 -8.45 -10.46
C ILE A 142 -10.97 -8.87 -11.76
N PRO A 143 -11.67 -9.03 -12.91
CA PRO A 143 -11.01 -9.37 -14.17
C PRO A 143 -9.94 -8.34 -14.59
N ALA A 144 -10.22 -7.04 -14.42
CA ALA A 144 -9.26 -6.00 -14.77
C ALA A 144 -8.00 -6.03 -13.88
N MET A 145 -8.14 -6.39 -12.60
CA MET A 145 -7.01 -6.57 -11.69
C MET A 145 -6.21 -7.84 -12.03
N GLU A 146 -6.88 -8.92 -12.41
CA GLU A 146 -6.25 -10.15 -12.91
C GLU A 146 -5.41 -9.87 -14.17
N ASP A 147 -5.97 -9.14 -15.14
CA ASP A 147 -5.27 -8.72 -16.36
C ASP A 147 -4.04 -7.86 -16.04
N LEU A 148 -4.19 -6.88 -15.15
CA LEU A 148 -3.09 -6.01 -14.71
C LEU A 148 -1.97 -6.82 -14.06
N LEU A 149 -2.29 -7.66 -13.08
CA LEU A 149 -1.31 -8.45 -12.34
C LEU A 149 -0.60 -9.48 -13.24
N SER A 150 -1.33 -10.13 -14.14
CA SER A 150 -0.77 -11.06 -15.14
C SER A 150 0.17 -10.34 -16.11
N SER A 151 -0.20 -9.12 -16.56
CA SER A 151 0.63 -8.28 -17.38
C SER A 151 1.92 -7.86 -16.66
N MET A 152 1.83 -7.46 -15.37
CA MET A 152 3.01 -7.13 -14.57
C MET A 152 3.93 -8.34 -14.40
N ARG A 153 3.38 -9.52 -14.12
CA ARG A 153 4.18 -10.76 -14.00
C ARG A 153 4.87 -11.13 -15.31
N THR A 154 4.15 -11.02 -16.45
CA THR A 154 4.72 -11.29 -17.76
C THR A 154 5.86 -10.34 -18.10
N ARG A 155 5.67 -9.05 -17.78
CA ARG A 155 6.66 -8.01 -18.09
C ARG A 155 7.87 -8.03 -17.16
N TYR A 156 7.66 -8.38 -15.89
CA TYR A 156 8.67 -8.40 -14.84
C TYR A 156 8.70 -9.77 -14.15
N PRO A 157 9.20 -10.81 -14.83
CA PRO A 157 9.09 -12.20 -14.37
C PRO A 157 9.79 -12.46 -13.04
N GLU A 158 10.86 -11.73 -12.74
CA GLU A 158 11.66 -11.90 -11.52
C GLU A 158 11.26 -10.91 -10.38
N ALA A 159 10.36 -9.96 -10.67
CA ALA A 159 10.00 -8.96 -9.66
C ALA A 159 9.13 -9.53 -8.53
N THR A 160 9.35 -9.06 -7.32
CA THR A 160 8.35 -9.20 -6.25
C THR A 160 7.19 -8.26 -6.57
N ILE A 161 5.96 -8.77 -6.60
CA ILE A 161 4.76 -8.00 -6.94
C ILE A 161 3.82 -7.99 -5.75
N TYR A 162 3.42 -6.77 -5.34
CA TYR A 162 2.37 -6.54 -4.36
C TYR A 162 1.14 -5.93 -5.00
N ALA A 163 -0.01 -6.53 -4.73
CA ALA A 163 -1.31 -5.90 -4.89
C ALA A 163 -1.72 -5.34 -3.53
N LEU A 164 -1.86 -4.02 -3.44
CA LEU A 164 -2.05 -3.28 -2.21
C LEU A 164 -3.47 -2.70 -2.14
N THR A 165 -4.00 -2.53 -0.94
CA THR A 165 -5.15 -1.68 -0.68
C THR A 165 -4.77 -0.59 0.31
N GLY A 166 -5.19 0.65 0.03
CA GLY A 166 -4.87 1.81 0.87
C GLY A 166 -5.86 2.05 2.02
N PRO A 167 -5.56 3.00 2.93
CA PRO A 167 -6.33 3.23 4.15
C PRO A 167 -7.54 4.16 4.00
N MET A 168 -7.79 4.75 2.80
CA MET A 168 -8.81 5.79 2.66
C MET A 168 -10.25 5.27 2.75
N LEU A 169 -10.50 4.02 2.37
CA LEU A 169 -11.84 3.43 2.47
C LEU A 169 -12.12 2.88 3.87
N GLY A 170 -13.38 2.96 4.26
CA GLY A 170 -13.88 2.42 5.52
C GLY A 170 -15.09 1.51 5.33
N GLY A 171 -15.53 0.86 6.42
CA GLY A 171 -16.75 0.06 6.42
C GLY A 171 -16.81 -1.00 5.33
N THR A 172 -17.95 -1.10 4.67
CA THR A 172 -18.21 -2.10 3.62
C THR A 172 -17.31 -1.92 2.40
N ASP A 173 -17.05 -0.69 1.96
CA ASP A 173 -16.24 -0.40 0.77
C ASP A 173 -14.82 -0.95 0.93
N LYS A 174 -14.23 -0.80 2.12
CA LYS A 174 -12.91 -1.37 2.44
C LYS A 174 -12.90 -2.89 2.34
N ILE A 175 -13.96 -3.55 2.84
CA ILE A 175 -14.07 -5.01 2.83
C ILE A 175 -14.24 -5.52 1.39
N LEU A 176 -15.09 -4.87 0.60
CA LEU A 176 -15.32 -5.24 -0.79
C LEU A 176 -14.05 -5.11 -1.63
N LEU A 177 -13.32 -3.99 -1.50
CA LEU A 177 -12.04 -3.79 -2.19
C LEU A 177 -11.02 -4.86 -1.77
N ALA A 178 -10.86 -5.11 -0.48
CA ALA A 178 -9.93 -6.12 0.02
C ALA A 178 -10.23 -7.51 -0.56
N ASN A 179 -11.49 -7.92 -0.52
CA ASN A 179 -11.93 -9.20 -1.07
C ASN A 179 -11.70 -9.30 -2.59
N ALA A 180 -11.96 -8.22 -3.33
CA ALA A 180 -11.77 -8.20 -4.78
C ALA A 180 -10.29 -8.33 -5.17
N VAL A 181 -9.40 -7.56 -4.52
CA VAL A 181 -7.96 -7.63 -4.78
C VAL A 181 -7.39 -8.99 -4.38
N GLU A 182 -7.77 -9.50 -3.21
CA GLU A 182 -7.33 -10.83 -2.74
C GLU A 182 -7.80 -11.95 -3.68
N THR A 183 -9.03 -11.84 -4.21
CA THR A 183 -9.57 -12.80 -5.18
C THR A 183 -8.73 -12.79 -6.46
N ALA A 184 -8.46 -11.62 -7.04
CA ALA A 184 -7.65 -11.50 -8.24
C ALA A 184 -6.23 -12.08 -8.03
N VAL A 185 -5.61 -11.77 -6.89
CA VAL A 185 -4.28 -12.34 -6.55
C VAL A 185 -4.32 -13.86 -6.48
N LYS A 186 -5.32 -14.44 -5.84
CA LYS A 186 -5.47 -15.91 -5.74
C LYS A 186 -5.65 -16.55 -7.12
N THR A 187 -6.49 -15.96 -7.97
CA THR A 187 -6.71 -16.45 -9.34
C THR A 187 -5.41 -16.43 -10.13
N VAL A 188 -4.73 -15.29 -10.22
CA VAL A 188 -3.50 -15.16 -11.00
C VAL A 188 -2.41 -16.10 -10.49
N ASN A 189 -2.23 -16.22 -9.18
CA ASN A 189 -1.25 -17.14 -8.60
C ASN A 189 -1.57 -18.61 -8.93
N ALA A 190 -2.84 -19.00 -8.91
CA ALA A 190 -3.26 -20.35 -9.25
C ALA A 190 -3.03 -20.69 -10.74
N GLU A 191 -3.28 -19.73 -11.63
CA GLU A 191 -3.18 -19.92 -13.08
C GLU A 191 -1.74 -19.86 -13.58
N THR A 192 -0.91 -19.00 -12.99
CA THR A 192 0.46 -18.72 -13.50
C THR A 192 1.56 -19.38 -12.68
N GLY A 193 1.25 -19.94 -11.51
CA GLY A 193 2.25 -20.40 -10.55
C GLY A 193 3.05 -19.26 -9.90
N SER A 194 2.56 -18.02 -10.01
CA SER A 194 3.20 -16.83 -9.44
C SER A 194 3.09 -16.79 -7.92
N ALA A 195 3.89 -15.92 -7.30
CA ALA A 195 3.84 -15.59 -5.88
C ALA A 195 3.55 -14.08 -5.68
N ILE A 196 2.50 -13.58 -6.36
CA ILE A 196 2.03 -12.20 -6.13
C ILE A 196 1.45 -12.14 -4.72
N ARG A 197 1.76 -11.06 -3.98
CA ARG A 197 1.34 -10.87 -2.60
C ARG A 197 0.24 -9.85 -2.49
N TYR A 198 -0.75 -10.14 -1.66
CA TYR A 198 -1.73 -9.15 -1.23
C TYR A 198 -1.32 -8.58 0.13
N LEU A 199 -1.36 -7.25 0.27
CA LEU A 199 -1.11 -6.58 1.53
C LEU A 199 -2.10 -5.41 1.72
N ALA A 200 -2.89 -5.47 2.78
CA ALA A 200 -3.77 -4.38 3.16
C ALA A 200 -3.00 -3.38 4.00
N LEU A 201 -2.73 -2.21 3.44
CA LEU A 201 -2.08 -1.12 4.13
C LEU A 201 -3.08 -0.38 5.02
N ASP A 202 -2.67 -0.02 6.21
CA ASP A 202 -3.43 0.86 7.09
C ASP A 202 -2.64 2.15 7.38
N GLY A 203 -3.31 3.15 7.96
CA GLY A 203 -2.71 4.46 8.25
C GLY A 203 -2.04 4.56 9.62
N GLY A 204 -1.91 3.45 10.35
CA GLY A 204 -1.33 3.46 11.69
C GLY A 204 -2.20 4.19 12.72
N ASP A 205 -1.62 5.07 13.51
CA ASP A 205 -2.33 5.84 14.54
C ASP A 205 -3.36 6.80 13.94
N LYS A 206 -4.64 6.53 14.21
CA LYS A 206 -5.77 7.30 13.67
C LYS A 206 -5.77 8.77 14.05
N SER A 207 -5.07 9.16 15.12
CA SER A 207 -4.99 10.55 15.56
C SER A 207 -4.16 11.43 14.63
N VAL A 208 -3.27 10.81 13.84
CA VAL A 208 -2.35 11.48 12.91
C VAL A 208 -2.40 10.90 11.49
N ALA A 209 -3.33 9.99 11.21
CA ALA A 209 -3.36 9.23 9.96
C ALA A 209 -3.73 10.04 8.72
N TYR A 210 -4.33 11.23 8.88
CA TYR A 210 -4.92 11.96 7.76
C TYR A 210 -4.30 13.35 7.58
N GLY A 211 -3.86 13.61 6.36
CA GLY A 211 -3.65 14.93 5.79
C GLY A 211 -4.91 15.42 5.06
N CYS A 212 -4.78 16.34 4.09
CA CYS A 212 -5.94 16.99 3.45
C CYS A 212 -6.88 15.98 2.78
N GLN A 213 -8.19 16.24 2.93
CA GLN A 213 -9.26 15.46 2.31
C GLN A 213 -9.12 13.96 2.50
N TRP A 214 -8.83 13.54 3.73
CA TRP A 214 -8.71 12.13 4.15
C TRP A 214 -7.57 11.35 3.48
N HIS A 215 -6.68 12.01 2.74
CA HIS A 215 -5.49 11.35 2.22
C HIS A 215 -4.56 10.96 3.38
N PRO A 216 -3.76 9.91 3.23
CA PRO A 216 -2.78 9.54 4.23
C PRO A 216 -1.80 10.68 4.51
N SER A 217 -1.57 10.99 5.79
CA SER A 217 -0.55 11.94 6.23
C SER A 217 0.85 11.38 6.06
N VAL A 218 1.89 12.20 6.29
CA VAL A 218 3.27 11.71 6.32
C VAL A 218 3.45 10.56 7.32
N PRO A 219 3.01 10.65 8.59
CA PRO A 219 3.08 9.51 9.52
C PRO A 219 2.37 8.25 9.02
N ALA A 220 1.23 8.39 8.31
CA ALA A 220 0.55 7.25 7.72
C ALA A 220 1.35 6.64 6.57
N HIS A 221 1.97 7.45 5.73
CA HIS A 221 2.87 6.95 4.67
C HIS A 221 4.10 6.26 5.23
N ASP A 222 4.69 6.79 6.31
CA ASP A 222 5.81 6.15 7.02
C ASP A 222 5.40 4.75 7.52
N HIS A 223 4.22 4.65 8.13
CA HIS A 223 3.68 3.37 8.59
C HIS A 223 3.42 2.38 7.43
N MET A 224 2.79 2.84 6.35
CA MET A 224 2.53 2.03 5.15
C MET A 224 3.84 1.51 4.52
N ALA A 225 4.87 2.35 4.46
CA ALA A 225 6.19 1.94 3.97
C ALA A 225 6.82 0.87 4.85
N GLU A 226 6.76 1.03 6.19
CA GLU A 226 7.25 0.02 7.12
C GLU A 226 6.51 -1.31 7.00
N MET A 227 5.19 -1.32 6.79
CA MET A 227 4.43 -2.55 6.55
C MET A 227 4.97 -3.33 5.35
N ILE A 228 5.26 -2.65 4.24
CA ILE A 228 5.83 -3.28 3.03
C ILE A 228 7.24 -3.79 3.30
N LEU A 229 8.09 -2.98 3.96
CA LEU A 229 9.46 -3.35 4.27
C LEU A 229 9.53 -4.53 5.25
N ASP A 230 8.62 -4.61 6.21
CA ASP A 230 8.53 -5.73 7.16
C ASP A 230 8.09 -7.02 6.46
N ASP A 231 7.13 -6.94 5.54
CA ASP A 231 6.75 -8.11 4.73
C ASP A 231 7.89 -8.56 3.80
N LEU A 232 8.64 -7.62 3.20
CA LEU A 232 9.84 -7.94 2.42
C LEU A 232 10.90 -8.66 3.26
N ARG A 233 11.18 -8.19 4.47
CA ARG A 233 12.13 -8.83 5.40
C ARG A 233 11.69 -10.25 5.78
N ALA A 234 10.41 -10.44 6.06
CA ALA A 234 9.85 -11.73 6.47
C ALA A 234 9.99 -12.81 5.38
N HIS A 235 9.98 -12.40 4.11
CA HIS A 235 10.04 -13.32 2.97
C HIS A 235 11.43 -13.40 2.31
N ASN A 236 12.44 -12.74 2.85
CA ASN A 236 13.83 -12.77 2.38
C ASN A 236 14.72 -13.71 3.20
N GLN A 237 14.12 -14.61 4.00
CA GLN A 237 14.82 -15.60 4.84
C GLN A 237 14.98 -16.93 4.13
#